data_c03aa81d46dd2e528948b533d6f2bd5f
#
_entry.id   c03aa81d46dd2e528948b533d6f2bd5f
#
_cell.length_a   1.000
_cell.length_b   1.000
_cell.length_c   1.000
_cell.angle_alpha   90.00
_cell.angle_beta   90.00
_cell.angle_gamma   90.00
#
_symmetry.space_group_name_H-M   'P 1'
#
loop_
_entity.id
_entity.type
_entity.pdbx_description
1 polymer ?
#
loop_
_entity_poly.entity_id
_entity_poly.type
_entity_poly.pdbx_seq_one_letter_code
_entity_poly.pdbx_strand_id
1 'polypeptide(L)'
;MSKIRLDQYLCQNGLVQSRERAKALIMSGIVFVNEQKVDKAGEMIAPDAKVEVRGHDIGYVSRGGLKLEKAMQVFPMRPDGKVCMDIGASTGGFTDCMLQNGAVKVYAVDVGYGQLAWSLRTDARVINMERTNIRNVKPEDLAEPVAFFSVDVSFISLKHIFPVADAICTPDAVGVCLVKPQFEAGREKVGKKGVVRDPATHREVLKTAEGYAMANHFTPAGLDFSPIKGPEGNIEYLMYVQHCDTPQPLPEDLIEKVVAASHDTLDKAPNLH
;
A
#
# COMPACT_ATOMS: atom_id res chain seq x y z
N MET A 1 4.68 27.13 -29.30
CA MET A 1 5.45 25.87 -29.20
C MET A 1 4.51 24.76 -28.73
N SER A 2 4.62 23.55 -29.27
CA SER A 2 3.76 22.43 -28.87
C SER A 2 4.13 21.95 -27.46
N LYS A 3 3.13 21.74 -26.61
CA LYS A 3 3.33 21.15 -25.28
C LYS A 3 3.88 19.72 -25.39
N ILE A 4 4.67 19.30 -24.42
CA ILE A 4 5.25 17.96 -24.30
C ILE A 4 4.72 17.25 -23.05
N ARG A 5 4.55 15.94 -23.12
CA ARG A 5 4.18 15.14 -21.95
C ARG A 5 5.32 15.12 -20.93
N LEU A 6 5.00 15.27 -19.66
CA LEU A 6 5.99 15.31 -18.58
C LEU A 6 6.82 14.01 -18.50
N ASP A 7 6.19 12.83 -18.67
CA ASP A 7 6.92 11.55 -18.70
C ASP A 7 7.92 11.47 -19.85
N GLN A 8 7.59 12.03 -20.99
CA GLN A 8 8.48 12.11 -22.15
C GLN A 8 9.60 13.14 -21.96
N TYR A 9 9.26 14.30 -21.39
CA TYR A 9 10.23 15.36 -21.09
C TYR A 9 11.36 14.87 -20.17
N LEU A 10 11.00 14.16 -19.06
CA LEU A 10 11.99 13.61 -18.13
C LEU A 10 12.98 12.65 -18.81
N CYS A 11 12.50 11.79 -19.73
CA CYS A 11 13.37 10.88 -20.48
C CYS A 11 14.27 11.64 -21.47
N GLN A 12 13.69 12.55 -22.25
CA GLN A 12 14.42 13.29 -23.30
C GLN A 12 15.53 14.17 -22.73
N ASN A 13 15.34 14.67 -21.50
CA ASN A 13 16.34 15.51 -20.82
C ASN A 13 17.28 14.70 -19.92
N GLY A 14 17.26 13.36 -19.99
CA GLY A 14 18.17 12.49 -19.23
C GLY A 14 17.95 12.48 -17.72
N LEU A 15 16.81 13.01 -17.25
CA LEU A 15 16.47 13.03 -15.83
C LEU A 15 16.08 11.64 -15.30
N VAL A 16 15.70 10.72 -16.21
CA VAL A 16 15.39 9.31 -15.92
C VAL A 16 15.79 8.43 -17.09
N GLN A 17 16.00 7.13 -16.81
CA GLN A 17 16.44 6.15 -17.81
C GLN A 17 15.31 5.63 -18.71
N SER A 18 14.05 5.70 -18.26
CA SER A 18 12.89 5.19 -19.02
C SER A 18 11.61 5.98 -18.73
N ARG A 19 10.64 5.93 -19.67
CA ARG A 19 9.33 6.56 -19.48
C ARG A 19 8.54 5.93 -18.33
N GLU A 20 8.75 4.65 -18.06
CA GLU A 20 8.11 3.97 -16.93
C GLU A 20 8.69 4.49 -15.63
N ARG A 21 10.01 4.67 -15.56
CA ARG A 21 10.64 5.30 -14.40
C ARG A 21 10.19 6.75 -14.22
N ALA A 22 10.04 7.50 -15.31
CA ALA A 22 9.45 8.85 -15.28
C ALA A 22 8.05 8.85 -14.64
N LYS A 23 7.19 7.92 -15.07
CA LYS A 23 5.84 7.77 -14.49
C LYS A 23 5.90 7.47 -12.99
N ALA A 24 6.76 6.55 -12.56
CA ALA A 24 6.93 6.20 -11.15
C ALA A 24 7.35 7.44 -10.31
N LEU A 25 8.35 8.22 -10.77
CA LEU A 25 8.79 9.44 -10.08
C LEU A 25 7.71 10.52 -10.04
N ILE A 26 6.95 10.71 -11.12
CA ILE A 26 5.84 11.67 -11.15
C ILE A 26 4.75 11.24 -10.16
N MET A 27 4.34 9.97 -10.21
CA MET A 27 3.31 9.42 -9.31
C MET A 27 3.76 9.35 -7.84
N SER A 28 5.06 9.26 -7.58
CA SER A 28 5.61 9.39 -6.22
C SER A 28 5.55 10.82 -5.68
N GLY A 29 5.26 11.79 -6.55
CA GLY A 29 5.06 13.19 -6.16
C GLY A 29 6.35 13.93 -5.84
N ILE A 30 7.48 13.51 -6.41
CA ILE A 30 8.77 14.19 -6.28
C ILE A 30 9.15 15.02 -7.52
N VAL A 31 8.28 15.07 -8.52
CA VAL A 31 8.48 15.89 -9.71
C VAL A 31 7.72 17.20 -9.58
N PHE A 32 8.44 18.30 -9.81
CA PHE A 32 7.91 19.66 -9.74
C PHE A 32 8.07 20.33 -11.10
N VAL A 33 7.03 21.04 -11.53
CA VAL A 33 7.01 21.86 -12.75
C VAL A 33 6.70 23.29 -12.35
N ASN A 34 7.62 24.22 -12.60
CA ASN A 34 7.50 25.62 -12.19
C ASN A 34 7.14 25.74 -10.70
N GLU A 35 7.87 25.05 -9.83
CA GLU A 35 7.69 24.99 -8.37
C GLU A 35 6.41 24.29 -7.90
N GLN A 36 5.54 23.85 -8.81
CA GLN A 36 4.31 23.12 -8.47
C GLN A 36 4.53 21.63 -8.61
N LYS A 37 4.11 20.87 -7.60
CA LYS A 37 4.12 19.41 -7.63
C LYS A 37 3.17 18.90 -8.69
N VAL A 38 3.62 17.92 -9.48
CA VAL A 38 2.82 17.24 -10.48
C VAL A 38 2.83 15.74 -10.19
N ASP A 39 1.64 15.14 -10.16
CA ASP A 39 1.45 13.71 -9.89
C ASP A 39 0.84 12.94 -11.08
N LYS A 40 0.56 13.64 -12.19
CA LYS A 40 0.00 13.05 -13.41
C LYS A 40 1.08 12.88 -14.47
N ALA A 41 1.48 11.64 -14.75
CA ALA A 41 2.52 11.32 -15.73
C ALA A 41 2.23 11.85 -17.15
N GLY A 42 0.96 11.93 -17.52
CA GLY A 42 0.50 12.46 -18.79
C GLY A 42 0.33 13.97 -18.87
N GLU A 43 0.67 14.72 -17.81
CA GLU A 43 0.59 16.17 -17.79
C GLU A 43 1.32 16.80 -18.97
N MET A 44 0.66 17.77 -19.61
CA MET A 44 1.22 18.47 -20.77
C MET A 44 1.87 19.77 -20.32
N ILE A 45 3.20 19.84 -20.38
CA ILE A 45 4.00 20.99 -19.96
C ILE A 45 4.51 21.78 -21.14
N ALA A 46 4.86 23.05 -20.91
CA ALA A 46 5.54 23.89 -21.89
C ALA A 46 6.99 23.40 -22.07
N PRO A 47 7.58 23.46 -23.29
CA PRO A 47 8.95 22.98 -23.53
C PRO A 47 10.02 23.71 -22.72
N ASP A 48 9.75 24.94 -22.31
CA ASP A 48 10.60 25.82 -21.49
C ASP A 48 10.25 25.78 -19.99
N ALA A 49 9.36 24.86 -19.56
CA ALA A 49 9.01 24.71 -18.16
C ALA A 49 10.23 24.25 -17.34
N LYS A 50 10.43 24.86 -16.18
CA LYS A 50 11.43 24.42 -15.23
C LYS A 50 10.94 23.14 -14.55
N VAL A 51 11.57 21.99 -14.87
CA VAL A 51 11.22 20.69 -14.28
C VAL A 51 12.34 20.26 -13.34
N GLU A 52 11.96 19.93 -12.12
CA GLU A 52 12.88 19.46 -11.07
C GLU A 52 12.38 18.15 -10.49
N VAL A 53 13.30 17.22 -10.23
CA VAL A 53 13.06 16.04 -9.43
C VAL A 53 13.61 16.30 -8.02
N ARG A 54 12.73 16.44 -7.05
CA ARG A 54 13.10 16.77 -5.65
C ARG A 54 12.97 15.53 -4.79
N GLY A 55 14.09 15.04 -4.27
CA GLY A 55 14.15 13.83 -3.45
C GLY A 55 14.90 12.68 -4.13
N HIS A 56 14.91 11.54 -3.47
CA HIS A 56 15.52 10.33 -3.99
C HIS A 56 14.49 9.48 -4.70
N ASP A 57 14.95 8.74 -5.71
CA ASP A 57 14.19 7.68 -6.31
C ASP A 57 13.83 6.62 -5.26
N ILE A 58 12.54 6.39 -5.06
CA ILE A 58 12.01 5.47 -4.03
C ILE A 58 12.29 3.99 -4.33
N GLY A 59 12.86 3.66 -5.50
CA GLY A 59 13.14 2.28 -5.88
C GLY A 59 11.93 1.46 -6.34
N TYR A 60 10.70 1.91 -6.14
CA TYR A 60 9.45 1.20 -6.45
C TYR A 60 8.61 1.91 -7.51
N VAL A 61 7.70 1.17 -8.16
CA VAL A 61 6.76 1.75 -9.17
C VAL A 61 5.79 2.76 -8.58
N SER A 62 5.58 2.76 -7.26
CA SER A 62 4.77 3.76 -6.54
C SER A 62 5.17 3.86 -5.06
N ARG A 63 4.72 4.94 -4.38
CA ARG A 63 4.96 5.16 -2.93
C ARG A 63 4.42 4.04 -2.03
N GLY A 64 3.49 3.22 -2.54
CA GLY A 64 3.00 2.05 -1.81
C GLY A 64 4.13 1.13 -1.36
N GLY A 65 5.17 0.95 -2.19
CA GLY A 65 6.33 0.12 -1.85
C GLY A 65 7.01 0.50 -0.54
N LEU A 66 7.09 1.80 -0.22
CA LEU A 66 7.68 2.29 1.05
C LEU A 66 6.92 1.81 2.29
N LYS A 67 5.60 1.59 2.17
CA LYS A 67 4.79 1.09 3.30
C LYS A 67 5.13 -0.36 3.62
N LEU A 68 5.22 -1.20 2.57
CA LEU A 68 5.60 -2.61 2.74
C LEU A 68 7.07 -2.75 3.15
N GLU A 69 7.96 -1.93 2.59
CA GLU A 69 9.36 -1.89 3.00
C GLU A 69 9.49 -1.60 4.50
N LYS A 70 8.80 -0.57 5.03
CA LYS A 70 8.77 -0.30 6.47
C LYS A 70 8.22 -1.48 7.26
N ALA A 71 7.13 -2.11 6.81
CA ALA A 71 6.59 -3.29 7.49
C ALA A 71 7.63 -4.41 7.60
N MET A 72 8.39 -4.69 6.55
CA MET A 72 9.46 -5.68 6.57
C MET A 72 10.68 -5.27 7.40
N GLN A 73 10.89 -3.97 7.64
CA GLN A 73 11.94 -3.48 8.54
C GLN A 73 11.57 -3.67 10.01
N VAL A 74 10.29 -3.47 10.36
CA VAL A 74 9.84 -3.47 11.76
C VAL A 74 9.24 -4.82 12.21
N PHE A 75 8.80 -5.66 11.26
CA PHE A 75 8.20 -6.97 11.57
C PHE A 75 9.05 -8.12 11.01
N PRO A 76 9.04 -9.30 11.67
CA PRO A 76 9.78 -10.49 11.25
C PRO A 76 9.07 -11.20 10.08
N MET A 77 8.86 -10.51 8.95
CA MET A 77 8.17 -11.01 7.78
C MET A 77 9.00 -10.81 6.51
N ARG A 78 9.04 -11.80 5.63
CA ARG A 78 9.77 -11.75 4.37
C ARG A 78 9.02 -12.50 3.28
N PRO A 79 8.93 -11.95 2.05
CA PRO A 79 8.33 -12.61 0.89
C PRO A 79 9.28 -13.58 0.18
N ASP A 80 10.55 -13.64 0.58
CA ASP A 80 11.58 -14.44 -0.07
C ASP A 80 11.19 -15.92 -0.19
N GLY A 81 11.28 -16.47 -1.40
CA GLY A 81 10.89 -17.83 -1.72
C GLY A 81 9.40 -18.15 -1.62
N LYS A 82 8.53 -17.16 -1.38
CA LYS A 82 7.11 -17.38 -1.12
C LYS A 82 6.21 -17.03 -2.31
N VAL A 83 5.07 -17.71 -2.36
CA VAL A 83 3.91 -17.30 -3.15
C VAL A 83 3.17 -16.20 -2.38
N CYS A 84 3.02 -15.05 -3.01
CA CYS A 84 2.49 -13.85 -2.38
C CYS A 84 1.17 -13.40 -3.03
N MET A 85 0.40 -12.59 -2.29
CA MET A 85 -0.77 -11.89 -2.84
C MET A 85 -0.75 -10.42 -2.41
N ASP A 86 -0.94 -9.53 -3.39
CA ASP A 86 -1.13 -8.10 -3.18
C ASP A 86 -2.61 -7.75 -3.36
N ILE A 87 -3.32 -7.54 -2.25
CA ILE A 87 -4.76 -7.24 -2.23
C ILE A 87 -4.96 -5.73 -2.26
N GLY A 88 -5.39 -5.23 -3.42
CA GLY A 88 -5.46 -3.80 -3.74
C GLY A 88 -4.18 -3.32 -4.42
N ALA A 89 -3.72 -4.07 -5.43
CA ALA A 89 -2.42 -3.86 -6.07
C ALA A 89 -2.26 -2.48 -6.73
N SER A 90 -3.32 -1.89 -7.27
CA SER A 90 -3.29 -0.58 -7.94
C SER A 90 -2.15 -0.50 -8.97
N THR A 91 -1.22 0.43 -8.83
CA THR A 91 -0.01 0.54 -9.67
C THR A 91 1.02 -0.55 -9.41
N GLY A 92 0.92 -1.31 -8.33
CA GLY A 92 1.80 -2.43 -8.02
C GLY A 92 2.97 -2.09 -7.10
N GLY A 93 2.84 -1.05 -6.26
CA GLY A 93 3.93 -0.68 -5.33
C GLY A 93 4.30 -1.81 -4.37
N PHE A 94 3.31 -2.50 -3.81
CA PHE A 94 3.55 -3.65 -2.93
C PHE A 94 4.01 -4.86 -3.71
N THR A 95 3.41 -5.14 -4.87
CA THR A 95 3.84 -6.20 -5.80
C THR A 95 5.32 -6.06 -6.14
N ASP A 96 5.76 -4.85 -6.55
CA ASP A 96 7.15 -4.54 -6.87
C ASP A 96 8.08 -4.76 -5.67
N CYS A 97 7.67 -4.29 -4.50
CA CYS A 97 8.42 -4.49 -3.26
C CYS A 97 8.56 -5.99 -2.92
N MET A 98 7.52 -6.80 -3.07
CA MET A 98 7.60 -8.26 -2.88
C MET A 98 8.58 -8.92 -3.84
N LEU A 99 8.52 -8.57 -5.13
CA LEU A 99 9.39 -9.14 -6.16
C LEU A 99 10.86 -8.79 -5.94
N GLN A 100 11.16 -7.54 -5.55
CA GLN A 100 12.51 -7.09 -5.23
C GLN A 100 13.06 -7.77 -3.97
N ASN A 101 12.19 -8.25 -3.08
CA ASN A 101 12.54 -8.98 -1.88
C ASN A 101 12.35 -10.50 -2.00
N GLY A 102 12.43 -11.05 -3.22
CA GLY A 102 12.57 -12.47 -3.47
C GLY A 102 11.27 -13.27 -3.59
N ALA A 103 10.10 -12.65 -3.71
CA ALA A 103 8.86 -13.37 -4.00
C ALA A 103 8.99 -14.17 -5.30
N VAL A 104 8.59 -15.44 -5.26
CA VAL A 104 8.65 -16.33 -6.45
C VAL A 104 7.41 -16.18 -7.34
N LYS A 105 6.31 -15.74 -6.75
CA LYS A 105 5.05 -15.46 -7.44
C LYS A 105 4.26 -14.42 -6.68
N VAL A 106 3.57 -13.50 -7.38
CA VAL A 106 2.67 -12.52 -6.77
C VAL A 106 1.35 -12.49 -7.54
N TYR A 107 0.25 -12.80 -6.85
CA TYR A 107 -1.10 -12.53 -7.34
C TYR A 107 -1.42 -11.07 -7.06
N ALA A 108 -1.49 -10.24 -8.10
CA ALA A 108 -1.80 -8.82 -8.00
C ALA A 108 -3.30 -8.59 -8.23
N VAL A 109 -4.06 -8.49 -7.13
CA VAL A 109 -5.52 -8.42 -7.15
C VAL A 109 -5.99 -6.99 -7.02
N ASP A 110 -6.81 -6.51 -7.97
CA ASP A 110 -7.43 -5.18 -7.91
C ASP A 110 -8.79 -5.16 -8.63
N VAL A 111 -9.73 -4.35 -8.14
CA VAL A 111 -11.02 -4.12 -8.81
C VAL A 111 -10.88 -3.22 -10.04
N GLY A 112 -9.83 -2.39 -10.08
CA GLY A 112 -9.49 -1.51 -11.18
C GLY A 112 -8.99 -2.26 -12.42
N TYR A 113 -8.72 -1.51 -13.47
CA TYR A 113 -8.20 -2.03 -14.72
C TYR A 113 -7.17 -1.10 -15.35
N GLY A 114 -6.09 -1.68 -15.87
CA GLY A 114 -5.05 -0.93 -16.59
C GLY A 114 -4.17 -0.07 -15.69
N GLN A 115 -4.20 -0.28 -14.35
CA GLN A 115 -3.43 0.49 -13.38
C GLN A 115 -2.06 -0.11 -13.11
N LEU A 116 -1.95 -1.44 -13.10
CA LEU A 116 -0.70 -2.14 -12.81
C LEU A 116 0.39 -1.71 -13.79
N ALA A 117 1.56 -1.36 -13.26
CA ALA A 117 2.71 -0.92 -14.06
C ALA A 117 3.08 -1.96 -15.13
N TRP A 118 3.48 -1.49 -16.31
CA TRP A 118 3.77 -2.39 -17.43
C TRP A 118 4.90 -3.38 -17.12
N SER A 119 5.95 -2.95 -16.43
CA SER A 119 7.03 -3.82 -15.98
C SER A 119 6.56 -5.00 -15.13
N LEU A 120 5.58 -4.77 -14.25
CA LEU A 120 4.97 -5.82 -13.42
C LEU A 120 4.01 -6.69 -14.22
N ARG A 121 3.25 -6.08 -15.13
CA ARG A 121 2.31 -6.79 -15.99
C ARG A 121 3.00 -7.79 -16.92
N THR A 122 4.26 -7.55 -17.26
CA THR A 122 5.07 -8.40 -18.13
C THR A 122 6.08 -9.28 -17.37
N ASP A 123 6.15 -9.18 -16.05
CA ASP A 123 6.99 -10.07 -15.22
C ASP A 123 6.31 -11.44 -15.09
N ALA A 124 7.02 -12.49 -15.45
CA ALA A 124 6.49 -13.87 -15.43
C ALA A 124 6.09 -14.38 -14.05
N ARG A 125 6.57 -13.71 -12.98
CA ARG A 125 6.21 -14.02 -11.60
C ARG A 125 4.90 -13.38 -11.16
N VAL A 126 4.36 -12.44 -11.93
CA VAL A 126 3.13 -11.70 -11.59
C VAL A 126 1.93 -12.31 -12.28
N ILE A 127 0.95 -12.72 -11.50
CA ILE A 127 -0.38 -13.09 -11.99
C ILE A 127 -1.29 -11.87 -11.84
N ASN A 128 -1.56 -11.20 -12.95
CA ASN A 128 -2.42 -10.02 -12.97
C ASN A 128 -3.89 -10.42 -12.82
N MET A 129 -4.49 -10.05 -11.69
CA MET A 129 -5.90 -10.28 -11.36
C MET A 129 -6.66 -8.93 -11.26
N GLU A 130 -6.50 -8.06 -12.26
CA GLU A 130 -7.32 -6.84 -12.39
C GLU A 130 -8.80 -7.18 -12.68
N ARG A 131 -9.72 -6.24 -12.42
CA ARG A 131 -11.19 -6.42 -12.47
C ARG A 131 -11.67 -7.53 -11.54
N THR A 132 -10.92 -7.83 -10.51
CA THR A 132 -11.23 -8.90 -9.56
C THR A 132 -11.57 -8.31 -8.20
N ASN A 133 -12.78 -8.60 -7.73
CA ASN A 133 -13.14 -8.28 -6.36
C ASN A 133 -12.61 -9.40 -5.45
N ILE A 134 -11.73 -9.05 -4.54
CA ILE A 134 -11.13 -10.02 -3.61
C ILE A 134 -12.16 -10.88 -2.88
N ARG A 135 -13.35 -10.35 -2.57
CA ARG A 135 -14.42 -11.09 -1.90
C ARG A 135 -14.93 -12.31 -2.69
N ASN A 136 -14.64 -12.37 -3.97
CA ASN A 136 -15.05 -13.45 -4.86
C ASN A 136 -13.92 -14.44 -5.16
N VAL A 137 -12.70 -14.15 -4.70
CA VAL A 137 -11.54 -15.04 -4.90
C VAL A 137 -11.67 -16.25 -3.98
N LYS A 138 -11.46 -17.43 -4.55
CA LYS A 138 -11.55 -18.71 -3.88
C LYS A 138 -10.26 -19.50 -4.03
N PRO A 139 -9.99 -20.50 -3.20
CA PRO A 139 -8.80 -21.35 -3.33
C PRO A 139 -8.63 -21.97 -4.72
N GLU A 140 -9.72 -22.36 -5.38
CA GLU A 140 -9.71 -22.95 -6.72
C GLU A 140 -9.31 -21.97 -7.84
N ASP A 141 -9.34 -20.67 -7.60
CA ASP A 141 -8.90 -19.64 -8.55
C ASP A 141 -7.37 -19.47 -8.53
N LEU A 142 -6.68 -20.04 -7.55
CA LEU A 142 -5.26 -19.94 -7.34
C LEU A 142 -4.55 -21.25 -7.67
N ALA A 143 -3.44 -21.19 -8.40
CA ALA A 143 -2.64 -22.38 -8.67
C ALA A 143 -1.91 -22.90 -7.41
N GLU A 144 -1.65 -22.03 -6.45
CA GLU A 144 -0.93 -22.34 -5.21
C GLU A 144 -1.47 -21.48 -4.07
N PRO A 145 -1.53 -21.99 -2.83
CA PRO A 145 -1.95 -21.20 -1.68
C PRO A 145 -0.96 -20.09 -1.37
N VAL A 146 -1.43 -19.07 -0.68
CA VAL A 146 -0.68 -17.85 -0.38
C VAL A 146 0.06 -17.99 0.95
N ALA A 147 1.39 -17.80 0.94
CA ALA A 147 2.21 -17.84 2.16
C ALA A 147 2.59 -16.45 2.70
N PHE A 148 2.38 -15.41 1.90
CA PHE A 148 2.62 -14.01 2.27
C PHE A 148 1.60 -13.12 1.58
N PHE A 149 0.94 -12.21 2.32
CA PHE A 149 0.00 -11.28 1.70
C PHE A 149 0.13 -9.85 2.23
N SER A 150 -0.26 -8.91 1.40
CA SER A 150 -0.46 -7.51 1.78
C SER A 150 -1.87 -7.05 1.46
N VAL A 151 -2.38 -6.09 2.22
CA VAL A 151 -3.70 -5.48 2.01
C VAL A 151 -3.56 -3.96 2.01
N ASP A 152 -3.81 -3.33 0.86
CA ASP A 152 -3.89 -1.86 0.71
C ASP A 152 -5.16 -1.49 -0.08
N VAL A 153 -6.32 -1.81 0.48
CA VAL A 153 -7.63 -1.58 -0.15
C VAL A 153 -8.21 -0.23 0.24
N SER A 154 -9.10 0.30 -0.61
CA SER A 154 -9.87 1.52 -0.36
C SER A 154 -11.36 1.26 -0.47
N PHE A 155 -12.17 1.97 0.33
CA PHE A 155 -13.63 1.91 0.34
C PHE A 155 -14.23 0.54 0.73
N ILE A 156 -13.46 -0.29 1.39
CA ILE A 156 -13.87 -1.60 1.91
C ILE A 156 -13.20 -1.83 3.27
N SER A 157 -13.94 -2.42 4.21
CA SER A 157 -13.43 -2.80 5.53
C SER A 157 -12.64 -4.11 5.47
N LEU A 158 -11.60 -4.22 6.31
CA LEU A 158 -10.82 -5.43 6.54
C LEU A 158 -11.70 -6.62 7.01
N LYS A 159 -12.87 -6.34 7.58
CA LYS A 159 -13.89 -7.33 7.92
C LYS A 159 -14.22 -8.27 6.75
N HIS A 160 -14.16 -7.76 5.51
CA HIS A 160 -14.48 -8.53 4.31
C HIS A 160 -13.25 -9.16 3.65
N ILE A 161 -12.06 -8.82 4.12
CA ILE A 161 -10.78 -9.32 3.58
C ILE A 161 -10.33 -10.58 4.35
N PHE A 162 -10.36 -10.53 5.68
CA PHE A 162 -9.86 -11.63 6.50
C PHE A 162 -10.52 -12.99 6.22
N PRO A 163 -11.86 -13.11 6.00
CA PRO A 163 -12.45 -14.40 5.65
C PRO A 163 -11.90 -15.00 4.34
N VAL A 164 -11.55 -14.16 3.38
CA VAL A 164 -10.96 -14.63 2.12
C VAL A 164 -9.48 -15.00 2.34
N ALA A 165 -8.73 -14.18 3.06
CA ALA A 165 -7.35 -14.48 3.40
C ALA A 165 -7.23 -15.81 4.14
N ASP A 166 -8.10 -16.08 5.12
CA ASP A 166 -8.17 -17.35 5.84
C ASP A 166 -8.35 -18.55 4.90
N ALA A 167 -9.24 -18.42 3.92
CA ALA A 167 -9.56 -19.50 2.99
C ALA A 167 -8.43 -19.82 1.98
N ILE A 168 -7.62 -18.82 1.60
CA ILE A 168 -6.61 -18.95 0.53
C ILE A 168 -5.18 -19.08 1.01
N CYS A 169 -4.93 -18.83 2.31
CA CYS A 169 -3.58 -18.81 2.87
C CYS A 169 -3.12 -20.21 3.33
N THR A 170 -1.80 -20.37 3.41
CA THR A 170 -1.20 -21.52 4.11
C THR A 170 -1.37 -21.38 5.62
N PRO A 171 -1.33 -22.49 6.40
CA PRO A 171 -1.48 -22.44 7.86
C PRO A 171 -0.42 -21.60 8.59
N ASP A 172 0.73 -21.35 7.95
CA ASP A 172 1.85 -20.54 8.46
C ASP A 172 1.98 -19.19 7.75
N ALA A 173 0.95 -18.78 7.02
CA ALA A 173 0.97 -17.55 6.26
C ALA A 173 1.13 -16.32 7.18
N VAL A 174 1.84 -15.35 6.65
CA VAL A 174 2.00 -14.04 7.28
C VAL A 174 1.51 -12.94 6.36
N GLY A 175 1.03 -11.85 6.95
CA GLY A 175 0.57 -10.73 6.15
C GLY A 175 0.72 -9.38 6.85
N VAL A 176 0.58 -8.32 6.06
CA VAL A 176 0.43 -6.96 6.57
C VAL A 176 -0.80 -6.30 5.97
N CYS A 177 -1.64 -5.78 6.84
CA CYS A 177 -2.86 -5.06 6.45
C CYS A 177 -2.70 -3.58 6.78
N LEU A 178 -2.95 -2.71 5.78
CA LEU A 178 -3.14 -1.30 6.07
C LEU A 178 -4.51 -1.10 6.71
N VAL A 179 -4.50 -0.68 7.97
CA VAL A 179 -5.70 -0.22 8.67
C VAL A 179 -5.87 1.25 8.37
N LYS A 180 -6.95 1.58 7.66
CA LYS A 180 -7.26 2.94 7.23
C LYS A 180 -8.46 3.47 7.99
N PRO A 181 -8.27 4.37 8.97
CA PRO A 181 -9.37 4.84 9.82
C PRO A 181 -10.56 5.38 9.05
N GLN A 182 -10.33 6.05 7.92
CA GLN A 182 -11.39 6.62 7.09
C GLN A 182 -12.33 5.58 6.45
N PHE A 183 -11.94 4.31 6.37
CA PHE A 183 -12.77 3.23 5.82
C PHE A 183 -13.31 2.27 6.89
N GLU A 184 -12.86 2.42 8.14
CA GLU A 184 -13.24 1.55 9.26
C GLU A 184 -14.09 2.26 10.32
N ALA A 185 -13.96 3.59 10.49
CA ALA A 185 -14.51 4.33 11.63
C ALA A 185 -16.03 4.62 11.58
N GLY A 186 -16.69 4.37 10.45
CA GLY A 186 -18.05 4.85 10.23
C GLY A 186 -18.11 6.33 9.75
N ARG A 187 -19.14 6.66 9.00
CA ARG A 187 -19.25 7.97 8.32
C ARG A 187 -19.28 9.16 9.28
N GLU A 188 -19.89 8.99 10.45
CA GLU A 188 -20.07 10.02 11.49
C GLU A 188 -18.74 10.49 12.10
N LYS A 189 -17.70 9.63 12.07
CA LYS A 189 -16.34 9.91 12.60
C LYS A 189 -15.38 10.45 11.54
N VAL A 190 -15.79 10.48 10.28
CA VAL A 190 -14.97 10.96 9.17
C VAL A 190 -15.27 12.44 8.92
N GLY A 191 -14.24 13.28 9.03
CA GLY A 191 -14.35 14.72 8.81
C GLY A 191 -14.71 15.11 7.36
N LYS A 192 -15.11 16.38 7.15
CA LYS A 192 -15.57 16.91 5.84
C LYS A 192 -14.63 16.68 4.65
N LYS A 193 -13.32 16.50 4.91
CA LYS A 193 -12.30 16.21 3.88
C LYS A 193 -11.94 14.73 3.79
N GLY A 194 -12.75 13.83 4.35
CA GLY A 194 -12.43 12.40 4.35
C GLY A 194 -11.30 12.00 5.31
N VAL A 195 -10.99 12.83 6.32
CA VAL A 195 -9.86 12.59 7.23
C VAL A 195 -10.37 12.34 8.64
N VAL A 196 -9.91 11.26 9.26
CA VAL A 196 -10.08 10.96 10.68
C VAL A 196 -8.87 11.53 11.44
N ARG A 197 -9.11 12.42 12.40
CA ARG A 197 -8.06 13.11 13.14
C ARG A 197 -8.03 12.76 14.63
N ASP A 198 -9.13 12.26 15.17
CA ASP A 198 -9.27 11.99 16.59
C ASP A 198 -8.50 10.71 16.96
N PRO A 199 -7.48 10.80 17.86
CA PRO A 199 -6.72 9.63 18.29
C PRO A 199 -7.59 8.55 18.97
N ALA A 200 -8.70 8.93 19.63
CA ALA A 200 -9.61 7.96 20.22
C ALA A 200 -10.28 7.11 19.16
N THR A 201 -10.69 7.72 18.06
CA THR A 201 -11.24 7.01 16.89
C THR A 201 -10.21 6.07 16.26
N HIS A 202 -8.93 6.48 16.17
CA HIS A 202 -7.87 5.61 15.66
C HIS A 202 -7.70 4.37 16.55
N ARG A 203 -7.70 4.53 17.88
CA ARG A 203 -7.62 3.39 18.82
C ARG A 203 -8.79 2.41 18.65
N GLU A 204 -10.01 2.95 18.56
CA GLU A 204 -11.22 2.13 18.35
C GLU A 204 -11.16 1.34 17.05
N VAL A 205 -10.74 1.99 15.95
CA VAL A 205 -10.57 1.35 14.64
C VAL A 205 -9.54 0.22 14.71
N LEU A 206 -8.40 0.46 15.33
CA LEU A 206 -7.35 -0.56 15.47
C LEU A 206 -7.82 -1.75 16.30
N LYS A 207 -8.54 -1.51 17.40
CA LYS A 207 -9.12 -2.56 18.24
C LYS A 207 -10.18 -3.38 17.47
N THR A 208 -10.95 -2.71 16.62
CA THR A 208 -11.95 -3.37 15.77
C THR A 208 -11.28 -4.23 14.71
N ALA A 209 -10.22 -3.73 14.04
CA ALA A 209 -9.46 -4.47 13.04
C ALA A 209 -8.74 -5.69 13.63
N GLU A 210 -8.18 -5.56 14.86
CA GLU A 210 -7.66 -6.68 15.64
C GLU A 210 -8.73 -7.78 15.80
N GLY A 211 -9.94 -7.40 16.20
CA GLY A 211 -11.06 -8.33 16.34
C GLY A 211 -11.42 -9.05 15.02
N TYR A 212 -11.35 -8.36 13.90
CA TYR A 212 -11.59 -8.99 12.60
C TYR A 212 -10.51 -10.01 12.25
N ALA A 213 -9.25 -9.73 12.52
CA ALA A 213 -8.16 -10.66 12.30
C ALA A 213 -8.34 -11.91 13.15
N MET A 214 -8.56 -11.75 14.46
CA MET A 214 -8.72 -12.86 15.39
C MET A 214 -9.94 -13.75 15.08
N ALA A 215 -11.05 -13.16 14.64
CA ALA A 215 -12.25 -13.90 14.25
C ALA A 215 -12.05 -14.77 12.99
N ASN A 216 -10.95 -14.60 12.27
CA ASN A 216 -10.62 -15.32 11.05
C ASN A 216 -9.23 -15.98 11.12
N HIS A 217 -8.87 -16.55 12.25
CA HIS A 217 -7.64 -17.35 12.48
C HIS A 217 -6.33 -16.57 12.22
N PHE A 218 -6.32 -15.25 12.45
CA PHE A 218 -5.08 -14.47 12.40
C PHE A 218 -4.75 -13.86 13.77
N THR A 219 -3.55 -14.13 14.28
CA THR A 219 -2.97 -13.39 15.40
C THR A 219 -2.44 -12.06 14.88
N PRO A 220 -2.94 -10.89 15.34
CA PRO A 220 -2.27 -9.62 15.15
C PRO A 220 -0.99 -9.59 16.01
N ALA A 221 0.15 -9.85 15.36
CA ALA A 221 1.43 -10.06 16.04
C ALA A 221 2.32 -8.80 16.09
N GLY A 222 1.87 -7.71 15.49
CA GLY A 222 2.58 -6.42 15.50
C GLY A 222 1.74 -5.29 14.92
N LEU A 223 2.06 -4.08 15.38
CA LEU A 223 1.41 -2.85 14.94
C LEU A 223 2.44 -1.73 14.84
N ASP A 224 2.38 -0.97 13.74
CA ASP A 224 3.13 0.28 13.53
C ASP A 224 2.29 1.20 12.62
N PHE A 225 2.79 2.36 12.28
CA PHE A 225 2.14 3.27 11.35
C PHE A 225 2.92 3.42 10.04
N SER A 226 2.21 3.73 8.96
CA SER A 226 2.81 3.98 7.64
C SER A 226 3.81 5.14 7.69
N PRO A 227 4.95 5.06 6.98
CA PRO A 227 5.92 6.16 6.94
C PRO A 227 5.40 7.39 6.20
N ILE A 228 4.30 7.24 5.46
CA ILE A 228 3.66 8.30 4.68
C ILE A 228 2.15 8.32 4.95
N LYS A 229 1.58 9.51 4.95
CA LYS A 229 0.11 9.68 5.00
C LYS A 229 -0.54 9.23 3.69
N GLY A 230 -1.80 8.81 3.77
CA GLY A 230 -2.66 8.58 2.62
C GLY A 230 -2.88 9.87 1.80
N PRO A 231 -3.46 9.76 0.59
CA PRO A 231 -3.62 10.90 -0.35
C PRO A 231 -4.33 12.12 0.26
N GLU A 232 -5.35 11.88 1.10
CA GLU A 232 -6.13 12.94 1.74
C GLU A 232 -5.52 13.42 3.08
N GLY A 233 -4.38 12.84 3.49
CA GLY A 233 -3.67 13.19 4.71
C GLY A 233 -4.03 12.32 5.91
N ASN A 234 -4.72 11.21 5.73
CA ASN A 234 -4.99 10.24 6.79
C ASN A 234 -3.72 9.55 7.26
N ILE A 235 -3.57 9.36 8.57
CA ILE A 235 -2.64 8.41 9.15
C ILE A 235 -3.17 7.00 8.87
N GLU A 236 -2.31 6.13 8.37
CA GLU A 236 -2.61 4.73 8.09
C GLU A 236 -1.71 3.85 8.94
N TYR A 237 -2.20 2.69 9.37
CA TYR A 237 -1.47 1.80 10.26
C TYR A 237 -1.11 0.49 9.56
N LEU A 238 0.01 -0.10 9.96
CA LEU A 238 0.53 -1.37 9.48
C LEU A 238 0.25 -2.42 10.56
N MET A 239 -0.71 -3.30 10.34
CA MET A 239 -1.00 -4.42 11.22
C MET A 239 -0.37 -5.69 10.64
N TYR A 240 0.65 -6.22 11.32
CA TYR A 240 1.25 -7.50 11.00
C TYR A 240 0.43 -8.63 11.59
N VAL A 241 0.10 -9.62 10.77
CA VAL A 241 -0.74 -10.76 11.17
C VAL A 241 -0.09 -12.09 10.81
N GLN A 242 -0.34 -13.12 11.63
CA GLN A 242 0.11 -14.48 11.42
C GLN A 242 -1.10 -15.41 11.45
N HIS A 243 -1.24 -16.27 10.45
CA HIS A 243 -2.29 -17.28 10.44
C HIS A 243 -2.03 -18.34 11.50
N CYS A 244 -3.04 -18.67 12.31
CA CYS A 244 -2.94 -19.67 13.36
C CYS A 244 -4.32 -20.09 13.89
N ASP A 245 -4.40 -21.31 14.47
CA ASP A 245 -5.65 -21.86 15.02
C ASP A 245 -6.13 -21.17 16.30
N THR A 246 -5.22 -20.56 17.07
CA THR A 246 -5.51 -19.95 18.37
C THR A 246 -5.00 -18.51 18.43
N PRO A 247 -5.71 -17.55 17.78
CA PRO A 247 -5.29 -16.14 17.72
C PRO A 247 -5.15 -15.51 19.11
N GLN A 248 -4.13 -14.67 19.25
CA GLN A 248 -3.88 -13.89 20.46
C GLN A 248 -4.01 -12.39 20.15
N PRO A 249 -4.51 -11.57 21.08
CA PRO A 249 -4.59 -10.12 20.89
C PRO A 249 -3.21 -9.48 20.92
N LEU A 250 -3.11 -8.25 20.40
CA LEU A 250 -1.96 -7.38 20.58
C LEU A 250 -1.69 -7.13 22.09
N PRO A 251 -0.43 -6.82 22.48
CA PRO A 251 -0.14 -6.32 23.81
C PRO A 251 -1.03 -5.12 24.17
N GLU A 252 -1.55 -5.09 25.41
CA GLU A 252 -2.61 -4.18 25.86
C GLU A 252 -2.33 -2.70 25.60
N ASP A 253 -1.07 -2.28 25.75
CA ASP A 253 -0.64 -0.87 25.59
C ASP A 253 -0.10 -0.52 24.18
N LEU A 254 0.02 -1.50 23.28
CA LEU A 254 0.66 -1.29 21.98
C LEU A 254 -0.14 -0.33 21.08
N ILE A 255 -1.46 -0.48 21.04
CA ILE A 255 -2.33 0.41 20.26
C ILE A 255 -2.18 1.85 20.72
N GLU A 256 -2.21 2.09 22.05
CA GLU A 256 -2.04 3.44 22.61
C GLU A 256 -0.69 4.06 22.23
N LYS A 257 0.39 3.31 22.39
CA LYS A 257 1.75 3.74 22.05
C LYS A 257 1.90 4.09 20.58
N VAL A 258 1.39 3.23 19.68
CA VAL A 258 1.52 3.43 18.22
C VAL A 258 0.67 4.61 17.76
N VAL A 259 -0.54 4.78 18.27
CA VAL A 259 -1.38 5.93 17.94
C VAL A 259 -0.71 7.23 18.40
N ALA A 260 -0.22 7.30 19.64
CA ALA A 260 0.49 8.48 20.13
C ALA A 260 1.71 8.81 19.27
N ALA A 261 2.55 7.83 18.95
CA ALA A 261 3.75 8.00 18.13
C ALA A 261 3.43 8.44 16.70
N SER A 262 2.36 7.92 16.10
CA SER A 262 1.94 8.28 14.73
C SER A 262 1.51 9.76 14.64
N HIS A 263 0.73 10.25 15.60
CA HIS A 263 0.33 11.65 15.67
C HIS A 263 1.52 12.57 15.94
N ASP A 264 2.39 12.19 16.88
CA ASP A 264 3.61 12.96 17.17
C ASP A 264 4.54 13.08 15.96
N THR A 265 4.68 12.03 15.18
CA THR A 265 5.58 11.99 14.01
C THR A 265 4.98 12.65 12.80
N LEU A 266 3.72 12.28 12.45
CA LEU A 266 3.15 12.65 11.16
C LEU A 266 2.36 13.97 11.20
N ASP A 267 1.82 14.39 12.34
CA ASP A 267 1.10 15.67 12.43
C ASP A 267 2.04 16.86 12.64
N LYS A 268 3.23 16.63 13.19
CA LYS A 268 4.28 17.66 13.36
C LYS A 268 5.22 17.78 12.16
N ALA A 269 5.28 16.76 11.30
CA ALA A 269 6.08 16.85 10.09
C ALA A 269 5.49 17.94 9.17
N PRO A 270 6.31 18.86 8.60
CA PRO A 270 5.83 19.75 7.57
C PRO A 270 5.22 18.92 6.46
N ASN A 271 3.99 19.30 6.06
CA ASN A 271 3.31 18.62 4.94
C ASN A 271 4.23 18.64 3.73
N LEU A 272 4.93 17.55 3.48
CA LEU A 272 5.57 17.26 2.21
C LEU A 272 4.44 16.88 1.23
N HIS A 273 3.69 17.94 0.84
CA HIS A 273 2.65 17.84 -0.18
C HIS A 273 3.26 17.76 -1.57
#